data_fe465e70738ce65f5c9ce3cf90f4edc9
#
_entry.id   fe465e70738ce65f5c9ce3cf90f4edc9
#
_cell.length_a   1.000
_cell.length_b   1.000
_cell.length_c   1.000
_cell.angle_alpha   90.00
_cell.angle_beta   90.00
_cell.angle_gamma   90.00
#
_symmetry.space_group_name_H-M   'P 1'
#
loop_
_entity.id
_entity.type
_entity.pdbx_description
1 polymer ?
#
loop_
_entity_poly.entity_id
_entity_poly.type
_entity_poly.pdbx_seq_one_letter_code
_entity_poly.pdbx_strand_id
1 'polypeptide(L)'
;AGKTFTYTVAEKNDGQPGYTYDDAVRTVTIAIADDTAGTLTATTTVSGGPEGTHETVHKSGENKVEKALVPFHNSYSATTNTPGGTAAQVVATKTLTGRPMADGEFWFGIAYQGELVAYENLKPNIGGHVSFDTLHYDTKMLANLEAAGLAYRTDKDGKLAWTINYTAYEDLFGLPNGVSATTWSFGFKVIVVDNGDGTLTATVDYGGIEPLFENVYGAEAVDAALTGTKKLQAAVGLTPADITGKFTFTVTADEAGAPMPERTTATNDAAGNV
;
A
#
# COMPACT_ATOMS: atom_id res chain seq x y z
N ALA A 1 48.90 -41.62 -27.04
CA ALA A 1 48.88 -41.60 -25.59
C ALA A 1 49.77 -40.45 -25.08
N GLY A 2 49.50 -39.93 -23.89
CA GLY A 2 50.21 -38.83 -23.26
C GLY A 2 49.92 -37.45 -23.86
N LYS A 3 48.85 -37.28 -24.60
CA LYS A 3 48.41 -35.98 -25.14
C LYS A 3 47.35 -35.36 -24.26
N THR A 4 47.45 -34.05 -24.09
CA THR A 4 46.46 -33.22 -23.39
C THR A 4 45.92 -32.20 -24.37
N PHE A 5 44.58 -32.04 -24.38
CA PHE A 5 43.88 -31.07 -25.17
C PHE A 5 43.17 -30.10 -24.21
N THR A 6 43.27 -28.83 -24.48
CA THR A 6 42.64 -27.80 -23.66
C THR A 6 41.64 -27.00 -24.52
N TYR A 7 40.44 -26.81 -23.98
CA TYR A 7 39.36 -26.07 -24.61
C TYR A 7 38.88 -24.98 -23.67
N THR A 8 38.39 -23.90 -24.24
CA THR A 8 37.74 -22.84 -23.51
C THR A 8 36.26 -22.85 -23.86
N VAL A 9 35.40 -22.84 -22.86
CA VAL A 9 33.95 -22.76 -23.03
C VAL A 9 33.46 -21.52 -22.30
N ALA A 10 32.73 -20.66 -22.99
CA ALA A 10 32.11 -19.46 -22.44
C ALA A 10 30.68 -19.37 -22.95
N GLU A 11 29.81 -18.85 -22.13
CA GLU A 11 28.46 -18.53 -22.58
C GLU A 11 28.48 -17.29 -23.48
N LYS A 12 27.72 -17.30 -24.56
CA LYS A 12 27.55 -16.13 -25.38
C LYS A 12 26.44 -15.27 -24.83
N ASN A 13 26.76 -14.05 -24.41
CA ASN A 13 25.74 -13.06 -24.07
C ASN A 13 25.10 -12.55 -25.38
N ASP A 14 23.87 -12.97 -25.63
CA ASP A 14 23.06 -12.55 -26.78
C ASP A 14 22.05 -11.45 -26.42
N GLY A 15 22.13 -10.88 -25.20
CA GLY A 15 21.38 -9.71 -24.76
C GLY A 15 19.91 -9.98 -24.48
N GLN A 16 19.56 -11.19 -24.00
CA GLN A 16 18.17 -11.48 -23.58
C GLN A 16 17.76 -10.55 -22.44
N PRO A 17 16.65 -9.80 -22.59
CA PRO A 17 16.22 -8.84 -21.59
C PRO A 17 15.89 -9.50 -20.23
N GLY A 18 16.32 -8.86 -19.15
CA GLY A 18 16.11 -9.36 -17.78
C GLY A 18 17.13 -10.39 -17.31
N TYR A 19 17.98 -10.94 -18.19
CA TYR A 19 19.00 -11.93 -17.83
C TYR A 19 20.36 -11.30 -17.55
N THR A 20 20.98 -11.75 -16.48
CA THR A 20 22.42 -11.56 -16.22
C THR A 20 23.12 -12.89 -16.52
N TYR A 21 24.02 -12.85 -17.47
CA TYR A 21 24.73 -14.02 -17.97
C TYR A 21 25.91 -14.37 -17.05
N ASP A 22 26.24 -15.66 -17.00
CA ASP A 22 27.49 -16.14 -16.39
C ASP A 22 28.66 -15.75 -17.33
N ASP A 23 29.49 -14.82 -16.91
CA ASP A 23 30.63 -14.29 -17.65
C ASP A 23 31.92 -15.11 -17.44
N ALA A 24 31.85 -16.12 -16.60
CA ALA A 24 33.01 -16.94 -16.28
C ALA A 24 33.37 -17.88 -17.45
N VAL A 25 34.67 -17.90 -17.77
CA VAL A 25 35.21 -18.78 -18.78
C VAL A 25 35.61 -20.12 -18.13
N ARG A 26 35.10 -21.20 -18.66
CA ARG A 26 35.45 -22.57 -18.22
C ARG A 26 36.61 -23.12 -19.04
N THR A 27 37.58 -23.73 -18.39
CA THR A 27 38.64 -24.47 -19.04
C THR A 27 38.33 -25.96 -18.95
N VAL A 28 38.25 -26.61 -20.09
CA VAL A 28 38.07 -28.05 -20.22
C VAL A 28 39.39 -28.68 -20.70
N THR A 29 40.00 -29.51 -19.89
CA THR A 29 41.23 -30.21 -20.23
C THR A 29 40.94 -31.70 -20.36
N ILE A 30 41.33 -32.30 -21.49
CA ILE A 30 41.19 -33.73 -21.76
C ILE A 30 42.58 -34.34 -21.86
N ALA A 31 42.94 -35.14 -20.86
CA ALA A 31 44.20 -35.87 -20.84
C ALA A 31 43.98 -37.33 -21.28
N ILE A 32 44.75 -37.79 -22.25
CA ILE A 32 44.70 -39.16 -22.76
C ILE A 32 45.89 -39.93 -22.25
N ALA A 33 45.67 -40.99 -21.47
CA ALA A 33 46.66 -41.93 -21.00
C ALA A 33 46.47 -43.31 -21.68
N ASP A 34 47.59 -44.02 -21.88
CA ASP A 34 47.62 -45.39 -22.39
C ASP A 34 48.21 -46.28 -21.31
N ASP A 35 47.54 -47.37 -20.96
CA ASP A 35 48.02 -48.33 -19.94
C ASP A 35 49.02 -49.31 -20.50
N THR A 36 49.43 -49.17 -21.78
CA THR A 36 50.33 -50.11 -22.50
C THR A 36 49.82 -51.56 -22.61
N ALA A 37 48.58 -51.79 -22.12
CA ALA A 37 47.87 -53.07 -22.18
C ALA A 37 46.69 -53.04 -23.19
N GLY A 38 46.61 -51.98 -23.98
CA GLY A 38 45.61 -51.83 -25.00
C GLY A 38 44.38 -50.98 -24.60
N THR A 39 44.41 -50.34 -23.42
CA THR A 39 43.31 -49.50 -22.94
C THR A 39 43.75 -48.03 -22.89
N LEU A 40 42.95 -47.15 -23.51
CA LEU A 40 43.12 -45.72 -23.36
C LEU A 40 42.13 -45.16 -22.30
N THR A 41 42.65 -44.26 -21.48
CA THR A 41 41.84 -43.51 -20.52
C THR A 41 41.80 -42.04 -20.93
N ALA A 42 40.65 -41.47 -21.01
CA ALA A 42 40.42 -40.04 -21.16
C ALA A 42 39.95 -39.45 -19.84
N THR A 43 40.72 -38.57 -19.24
CA THR A 43 40.34 -37.80 -18.05
C THR A 43 39.96 -36.41 -18.50
N THR A 44 38.70 -36.02 -18.30
CA THR A 44 38.20 -34.70 -18.60
C THR A 44 38.09 -33.90 -17.29
N THR A 45 38.79 -32.79 -17.21
CA THR A 45 38.77 -31.87 -16.06
C THR A 45 38.13 -30.56 -16.50
N VAL A 46 37.11 -30.12 -15.79
CA VAL A 46 36.44 -28.83 -16.00
C VAL A 46 36.75 -27.92 -14.81
N SER A 47 37.26 -26.73 -15.07
CA SER A 47 37.62 -25.73 -14.06
C SER A 47 37.26 -24.31 -14.49
N GLY A 48 37.38 -23.34 -13.58
CA GLY A 48 37.12 -21.91 -13.85
C GLY A 48 35.70 -21.45 -13.56
N GLY A 49 34.91 -22.21 -12.79
CA GLY A 49 33.59 -21.80 -12.34
C GLY A 49 33.49 -21.69 -10.79
N PRO A 50 32.41 -21.13 -10.27
CA PRO A 50 32.18 -21.00 -8.83
C PRO A 50 32.02 -22.36 -8.14
N GLU A 51 31.72 -23.42 -8.86
CA GLU A 51 31.51 -24.77 -8.35
C GLU A 51 32.83 -25.57 -8.22
N GLY A 52 33.97 -24.94 -8.55
CA GLY A 52 35.27 -25.58 -8.45
C GLY A 52 35.63 -26.43 -9.66
N THR A 53 36.48 -27.48 -9.44
CA THR A 53 36.96 -28.36 -10.49
C THR A 53 36.20 -29.68 -10.46
N HIS A 54 35.69 -30.09 -11.63
CA HIS A 54 35.01 -31.38 -11.82
C HIS A 54 35.86 -32.27 -12.73
N GLU A 55 35.97 -33.56 -12.38
CA GLU A 55 36.69 -34.53 -13.15
C GLU A 55 35.77 -35.70 -13.55
N THR A 56 35.88 -36.11 -14.80
CA THR A 56 35.19 -37.29 -15.35
C THR A 56 36.18 -38.16 -16.07
N VAL A 57 36.17 -39.45 -15.78
CA VAL A 57 37.11 -40.43 -16.39
C VAL A 57 36.33 -41.41 -17.24
N HIS A 58 36.84 -41.64 -18.49
CA HIS A 58 36.30 -42.61 -19.43
C HIS A 58 37.40 -43.51 -19.97
N LYS A 59 37.16 -44.82 -20.02
CA LYS A 59 38.10 -45.82 -20.56
C LYS A 59 37.59 -46.42 -21.87
N SER A 60 38.52 -46.71 -22.78
CA SER A 60 38.17 -47.40 -24.03
C SER A 60 37.60 -48.79 -23.73
N GLY A 61 36.57 -49.21 -24.49
CA GLY A 61 35.82 -50.43 -24.26
C GLY A 61 34.66 -50.36 -23.28
N GLU A 62 34.46 -49.22 -22.62
CA GLU A 62 33.26 -48.98 -21.80
C GLU A 62 32.04 -48.67 -22.70
N ASN A 63 30.89 -49.32 -22.41
CA ASN A 63 29.66 -49.14 -23.16
C ASN A 63 28.94 -47.81 -22.82
N LYS A 64 29.32 -47.12 -21.75
CA LYS A 64 28.72 -45.87 -21.29
C LYS A 64 29.78 -44.78 -21.17
N VAL A 65 29.62 -43.75 -21.95
CA VAL A 65 30.43 -42.52 -21.82
C VAL A 65 29.76 -41.59 -20.82
N GLU A 66 30.44 -41.32 -19.71
CA GLU A 66 30.00 -40.28 -18.80
C GLU A 66 30.31 -38.92 -19.40
N LYS A 67 29.32 -38.03 -19.31
CA LYS A 67 29.42 -36.66 -19.87
C LYS A 67 30.07 -35.76 -18.84
N ALA A 68 31.12 -35.04 -19.20
CA ALA A 68 31.65 -33.97 -18.38
C ALA A 68 30.61 -32.82 -18.30
N LEU A 69 30.31 -32.39 -17.07
CA LEU A 69 29.40 -31.27 -16.83
C LEU A 69 30.19 -29.96 -16.91
N VAL A 70 29.71 -29.02 -17.70
CA VAL A 70 30.23 -27.65 -17.80
C VAL A 70 29.11 -26.70 -17.36
N PRO A 71 29.01 -26.34 -16.06
CA PRO A 71 27.88 -25.57 -15.54
C PRO A 71 28.02 -24.09 -15.87
N PHE A 72 26.88 -23.45 -16.21
CA PHE A 72 26.69 -22.01 -16.33
C PHE A 72 25.47 -21.60 -15.53
N HIS A 73 25.55 -20.45 -14.86
CA HIS A 73 24.49 -19.93 -14.00
C HIS A 73 24.07 -18.52 -14.40
N ASN A 74 22.90 -18.42 -14.94
CA ASN A 74 22.28 -17.13 -15.25
C ASN A 74 21.29 -16.74 -14.16
N SER A 75 21.10 -15.45 -13.95
CA SER A 75 20.02 -14.94 -13.12
C SER A 75 19.04 -14.15 -13.98
N TYR A 76 17.78 -14.14 -13.55
CA TYR A 76 16.72 -13.34 -14.16
C TYR A 76 16.15 -12.37 -13.14
N SER A 77 15.91 -11.11 -13.55
CA SER A 77 15.25 -10.09 -12.76
C SER A 77 14.36 -9.24 -13.64
N ALA A 78 13.24 -8.81 -13.08
CA ALA A 78 12.31 -7.89 -13.72
C ALA A 78 11.83 -6.81 -12.72
N THR A 79 11.47 -5.64 -13.22
CA THR A 79 11.04 -4.50 -12.40
C THR A 79 10.04 -3.62 -13.12
N THR A 80 9.24 -2.87 -12.33
CA THR A 80 8.36 -1.80 -12.83
C THR A 80 9.11 -0.50 -13.12
N ASN A 81 10.38 -0.36 -12.69
CA ASN A 81 11.14 0.90 -12.75
C ASN A 81 11.95 1.11 -14.03
N THR A 82 11.89 0.18 -14.98
CA THR A 82 12.58 0.31 -16.27
C THR A 82 11.61 0.75 -17.38
N PRO A 83 12.11 1.33 -18.48
CA PRO A 83 11.29 1.60 -19.65
C PRO A 83 10.55 0.33 -20.11
N GLY A 84 9.24 0.43 -20.30
CA GLY A 84 8.36 -0.71 -20.59
C GLY A 84 7.71 -1.34 -19.36
N GLY A 85 8.25 -1.12 -18.15
CA GLY A 85 7.59 -1.48 -16.91
C GLY A 85 6.48 -0.49 -16.53
N THR A 86 5.48 -0.97 -15.79
CA THR A 86 4.36 -0.15 -15.32
C THR A 86 4.17 -0.36 -13.82
N ALA A 87 4.29 0.72 -13.05
CA ALA A 87 4.01 0.73 -11.61
C ALA A 87 2.52 0.97 -11.34
N ALA A 88 2.04 0.59 -10.16
CA ALA A 88 0.64 0.75 -9.77
C ALA A 88 0.40 2.11 -9.13
N GLN A 89 -0.57 2.88 -9.64
CA GLN A 89 -1.03 4.14 -9.09
C GLN A 89 -2.37 3.94 -8.40
N VAL A 90 -2.42 4.17 -7.08
CA VAL A 90 -3.65 4.10 -6.28
C VAL A 90 -4.21 5.50 -6.10
N VAL A 91 -5.50 5.67 -6.36
CA VAL A 91 -6.23 6.93 -6.18
C VAL A 91 -7.57 6.65 -5.50
N ALA A 92 -8.08 7.63 -4.75
CA ALA A 92 -9.41 7.56 -4.13
C ALA A 92 -10.08 8.94 -4.14
N THR A 93 -11.39 8.94 -3.91
CA THR A 93 -12.17 10.13 -3.67
C THR A 93 -12.38 10.35 -2.18
N LYS A 94 -12.37 11.61 -1.73
CA LYS A 94 -12.74 12.01 -0.36
C LYS A 94 -13.92 12.95 -0.39
N THR A 95 -14.94 12.67 0.44
CA THR A 95 -16.11 13.54 0.64
C THR A 95 -16.28 13.90 2.11
N LEU A 96 -16.81 15.10 2.35
CA LEU A 96 -17.27 15.55 3.67
C LEU A 96 -18.66 16.16 3.48
N THR A 97 -19.65 15.67 4.24
CA THR A 97 -20.98 16.26 4.30
C THR A 97 -21.13 17.12 5.55
N GLY A 98 -22.06 18.09 5.54
CA GLY A 98 -22.34 18.98 6.66
C GLY A 98 -21.57 20.30 6.66
N ARG A 99 -20.41 20.39 6.04
CA ARG A 99 -19.66 21.61 5.76
C ARG A 99 -18.70 21.46 4.59
N PRO A 100 -18.15 22.57 4.04
CA PRO A 100 -17.08 22.49 3.06
C PRO A 100 -15.83 21.83 3.65
N MET A 101 -15.12 21.04 2.82
CA MET A 101 -13.87 20.37 3.11
C MET A 101 -12.70 21.25 2.63
N ALA A 102 -11.63 21.35 3.44
CA ALA A 102 -10.40 22.00 3.03
C ALA A 102 -9.38 20.99 2.46
N ASP A 103 -8.45 21.46 1.63
CA ASP A 103 -7.31 20.67 1.19
C ASP A 103 -6.37 20.41 2.37
N GLY A 104 -5.86 19.17 2.48
CA GLY A 104 -4.98 18.77 3.55
C GLY A 104 -5.64 18.54 4.91
N GLU A 105 -6.96 18.51 4.96
CA GLU A 105 -7.71 18.35 6.21
C GLU A 105 -7.71 16.90 6.71
N PHE A 106 -7.66 15.93 5.81
CA PHE A 106 -7.68 14.50 6.11
C PHE A 106 -6.46 13.80 5.53
N TRP A 107 -6.01 12.74 6.19
CA TRP A 107 -4.80 12.03 5.85
C TRP A 107 -5.05 10.55 5.67
N PHE A 108 -4.36 9.93 4.70
CA PHE A 108 -4.65 8.57 4.24
C PHE A 108 -3.37 7.77 4.02
N GLY A 109 -3.43 6.47 4.29
CA GLY A 109 -2.34 5.54 4.11
C GLY A 109 -2.75 4.27 3.37
N ILE A 110 -1.75 3.48 2.98
CA ILE A 110 -1.90 2.13 2.44
C ILE A 110 -1.09 1.18 3.32
N ALA A 111 -1.68 0.04 3.66
CA ALA A 111 -1.01 -1.06 4.34
C ALA A 111 -1.27 -2.38 3.60
N TYR A 112 -0.40 -3.39 3.78
CA TYR A 112 -0.73 -4.75 3.38
C TYR A 112 -1.94 -5.24 4.17
N GLN A 113 -2.81 -6.02 3.54
CA GLN A 113 -4.01 -6.53 4.20
C GLN A 113 -3.61 -7.45 5.38
N GLY A 114 -4.10 -7.11 6.58
CA GLY A 114 -3.79 -7.84 7.81
C GLY A 114 -2.56 -7.34 8.57
N GLU A 115 -1.80 -6.38 8.01
CA GLU A 115 -0.72 -5.71 8.71
C GLU A 115 -1.24 -4.57 9.60
N LEU A 116 -0.46 -4.24 10.64
CA LEU A 116 -0.72 -3.06 11.45
C LEU A 116 -0.57 -1.81 10.58
N VAL A 117 -1.51 -0.90 10.74
CA VAL A 117 -1.53 0.38 10.05
C VAL A 117 -0.28 1.19 10.40
N ALA A 118 0.54 1.49 9.40
CA ALA A 118 1.69 2.37 9.56
C ALA A 118 1.27 3.81 9.25
N TYR A 119 1.37 4.69 10.25
CA TYR A 119 1.07 6.14 10.09
C TYR A 119 2.21 6.92 9.43
N GLU A 120 3.14 6.22 8.79
CA GLU A 120 4.22 6.84 8.02
C GLU A 120 3.78 7.08 6.57
N ASN A 121 4.23 8.20 5.99
CA ASN A 121 3.97 8.57 4.59
C ASN A 121 2.48 8.75 4.23
N LEU A 122 1.67 9.25 5.15
CA LEU A 122 0.29 9.60 4.86
C LEU A 122 0.19 10.66 3.77
N LYS A 123 -0.88 10.59 2.97
CA LYS A 123 -1.19 11.54 1.88
C LYS A 123 -2.44 12.34 2.22
N PRO A 124 -2.42 13.66 1.98
CA PRO A 124 -3.58 14.51 2.23
C PRO A 124 -4.64 14.39 1.11
N ASN A 125 -5.87 14.80 1.42
CA ASN A 125 -6.85 15.13 0.39
C ASN A 125 -6.50 16.45 -0.29
N ILE A 126 -6.66 16.51 -1.61
CA ILE A 126 -6.53 17.73 -2.42
C ILE A 126 -7.66 17.76 -3.45
N GLY A 127 -8.48 18.80 -3.45
CA GLY A 127 -9.61 18.95 -4.37
C GLY A 127 -10.62 17.79 -4.29
N GLY A 128 -10.78 17.16 -3.12
CA GLY A 128 -11.62 15.98 -2.96
C GLY A 128 -11.03 14.68 -3.48
N HIS A 129 -9.73 14.66 -3.82
CA HIS A 129 -9.02 13.47 -4.27
C HIS A 129 -7.90 13.10 -3.30
N VAL A 130 -7.58 11.80 -3.25
CA VAL A 130 -6.44 11.24 -2.54
C VAL A 130 -5.57 10.52 -3.55
N SER A 131 -4.30 10.95 -3.69
CA SER A 131 -3.31 10.33 -4.56
C SER A 131 -2.18 9.75 -3.70
N PHE A 132 -2.06 8.44 -3.70
CA PHE A 132 -1.01 7.74 -2.97
C PHE A 132 0.30 7.71 -3.77
N ASP A 133 1.41 7.37 -3.11
CA ASP A 133 2.66 7.12 -3.82
C ASP A 133 2.50 5.93 -4.77
N THR A 134 3.20 6.01 -5.88
CA THR A 134 3.22 4.92 -6.86
C THR A 134 3.88 3.69 -6.26
N LEU A 135 3.22 2.53 -6.38
CA LEU A 135 3.74 1.26 -5.88
C LEU A 135 4.63 0.61 -6.94
N HIS A 136 5.89 0.46 -6.62
CA HIS A 136 6.90 -0.17 -7.46
C HIS A 136 7.23 -1.57 -6.99
N TYR A 137 7.55 -2.46 -7.95
CA TYR A 137 7.85 -3.86 -7.69
C TYR A 137 9.09 -4.31 -8.47
N ASP A 138 9.83 -5.24 -7.89
CA ASP A 138 10.81 -6.06 -8.56
C ASP A 138 10.68 -7.53 -8.14
N THR A 139 11.32 -8.43 -8.88
CA THR A 139 11.23 -9.88 -8.63
C THR A 139 11.75 -10.28 -7.25
N LYS A 140 12.73 -9.56 -6.69
CA LYS A 140 13.26 -9.82 -5.35
C LYS A 140 12.25 -9.42 -4.28
N MET A 141 11.64 -8.24 -4.41
CA MET A 141 10.56 -7.78 -3.52
C MET A 141 9.38 -8.74 -3.55
N LEU A 142 8.94 -9.17 -4.76
CA LEU A 142 7.83 -10.11 -4.91
C LEU A 142 8.12 -11.46 -4.25
N ALA A 143 9.34 -11.98 -4.39
CA ALA A 143 9.75 -13.21 -3.71
C ALA A 143 9.74 -13.07 -2.17
N ASN A 144 10.15 -11.92 -1.64
CA ASN A 144 10.10 -11.64 -0.21
C ASN A 144 8.65 -11.53 0.30
N LEU A 145 7.77 -10.85 -0.45
CA LEU A 145 6.35 -10.76 -0.12
C LEU A 145 5.65 -12.13 -0.15
N GLU A 146 6.00 -12.97 -1.12
CA GLU A 146 5.51 -14.35 -1.20
C GLU A 146 5.96 -15.18 0.00
N ALA A 147 7.25 -15.10 0.37
CA ALA A 147 7.78 -15.78 1.54
C ALA A 147 7.15 -15.31 2.87
N ALA A 148 6.75 -14.05 2.93
CA ALA A 148 6.02 -13.46 4.07
C ALA A 148 4.50 -13.78 4.05
N GLY A 149 3.97 -14.43 3.00
CA GLY A 149 2.54 -14.70 2.85
C GLY A 149 1.70 -13.48 2.46
N LEU A 150 2.34 -12.39 2.02
CA LEU A 150 1.69 -11.13 1.62
C LEU A 150 1.40 -11.06 0.11
N ALA A 151 2.04 -11.91 -0.68
CA ALA A 151 1.80 -12.07 -2.11
C ALA A 151 1.50 -13.52 -2.47
N TYR A 152 0.67 -13.73 -3.46
CA TYR A 152 0.29 -15.06 -3.94
C TYR A 152 0.63 -15.18 -5.43
N ARG A 153 1.37 -16.24 -5.79
CA ARG A 153 1.61 -16.56 -7.20
C ARG A 153 0.32 -16.93 -7.90
N THR A 154 0.16 -16.42 -9.10
CA THR A 154 -0.96 -16.69 -9.99
C THR A 154 -0.48 -16.84 -11.41
N ASP A 155 -1.33 -17.30 -12.32
CA ASP A 155 -1.15 -17.21 -13.75
C ASP A 155 -2.09 -16.14 -14.29
N LYS A 156 -1.57 -15.29 -15.14
CA LYS A 156 -2.36 -14.28 -15.85
C LYS A 156 -2.07 -14.42 -17.35
N ASP A 157 -3.01 -15.04 -18.05
CA ASP A 157 -2.93 -15.26 -19.51
C ASP A 157 -1.65 -16.01 -19.94
N GLY A 158 -1.25 -17.05 -19.16
CA GLY A 158 -0.04 -17.86 -19.39
C GLY A 158 1.26 -17.20 -18.92
N LYS A 159 1.20 -16.06 -18.23
CA LYS A 159 2.35 -15.36 -17.65
C LYS A 159 2.38 -15.51 -16.13
N LEU A 160 3.58 -15.57 -15.57
CA LEU A 160 3.77 -15.54 -14.12
C LEU A 160 3.27 -14.20 -13.59
N ALA A 161 2.44 -14.25 -12.55
CA ALA A 161 1.90 -13.08 -11.90
C ALA A 161 1.86 -13.24 -10.39
N TRP A 162 1.74 -12.13 -9.67
CA TRP A 162 1.54 -12.09 -8.22
C TRP A 162 0.32 -11.22 -7.92
N THR A 163 -0.45 -11.62 -6.93
CA THR A 163 -1.54 -10.83 -6.37
C THR A 163 -1.17 -10.42 -4.95
N ILE A 164 -1.18 -9.13 -4.66
CA ILE A 164 -0.92 -8.55 -3.35
C ILE A 164 -2.18 -7.84 -2.89
N ASN A 165 -2.65 -8.14 -1.68
CA ASN A 165 -3.82 -7.50 -1.09
C ASN A 165 -3.40 -6.32 -0.21
N TYR A 166 -4.10 -5.19 -0.37
CA TYR A 166 -3.88 -3.96 0.37
C TYR A 166 -5.16 -3.45 1.01
N THR A 167 -5.00 -2.62 2.02
CA THR A 167 -6.05 -1.79 2.60
C THR A 167 -5.62 -0.33 2.51
N ALA A 168 -6.43 0.51 1.87
CA ALA A 168 -6.34 1.96 2.00
C ALA A 168 -7.18 2.39 3.20
N TYR A 169 -6.70 3.35 4.00
CA TYR A 169 -7.35 3.79 5.23
C TYR A 169 -7.17 5.29 5.45
N GLU A 170 -8.10 5.88 6.20
CA GLU A 170 -8.03 7.25 6.71
C GLU A 170 -7.43 7.26 8.12
N ASP A 171 -6.60 8.26 8.43
CA ASP A 171 -6.12 8.50 9.80
C ASP A 171 -7.26 9.06 10.67
N LEU A 172 -7.78 8.23 11.55
CA LEU A 172 -8.88 8.61 12.44
C LEU A 172 -8.41 9.41 13.66
N PHE A 173 -7.12 9.39 14.00
CA PHE A 173 -6.58 10.16 15.13
C PHE A 173 -6.48 11.66 14.82
N GLY A 174 -6.36 12.01 13.55
CA GLY A 174 -6.28 13.38 13.08
C GLY A 174 -7.63 14.03 12.73
N LEU A 175 -8.76 13.38 13.02
CA LEU A 175 -10.07 13.92 12.64
C LEU A 175 -10.40 15.22 13.39
N PRO A 176 -10.88 16.26 12.69
CA PRO A 176 -11.34 17.49 13.31
C PRO A 176 -12.55 17.27 14.22
N ASN A 177 -12.70 18.14 15.23
CA ASN A 177 -13.86 18.10 16.13
C ASN A 177 -15.19 18.18 15.35
N GLY A 178 -16.15 17.36 15.74
CA GLY A 178 -17.46 17.24 15.10
C GLY A 178 -17.45 16.44 13.80
N VAL A 179 -16.30 15.90 13.36
CA VAL A 179 -16.21 15.02 12.18
C VAL A 179 -16.21 13.56 12.62
N SER A 180 -17.02 12.76 11.93
CA SER A 180 -17.07 11.30 12.07
C SER A 180 -16.83 10.66 10.71
N ALA A 181 -15.99 9.64 10.65
CA ALA A 181 -15.76 8.86 9.44
C ALA A 181 -16.86 7.79 9.29
N THR A 182 -17.51 7.75 8.14
CA THR A 182 -18.53 6.74 7.80
C THR A 182 -17.96 5.64 6.90
N THR A 183 -17.05 6.00 6.01
CA THR A 183 -16.26 5.06 5.19
C THR A 183 -14.78 5.45 5.32
N TRP A 184 -14.06 4.76 6.21
CA TRP A 184 -12.68 5.09 6.56
C TRP A 184 -11.63 4.15 5.97
N SER A 185 -12.04 3.05 5.34
CA SER A 185 -11.12 2.10 4.71
C SER A 185 -11.80 1.31 3.60
N PHE A 186 -10.99 0.84 2.65
CA PHE A 186 -11.39 -0.13 1.64
C PHE A 186 -10.23 -1.02 1.25
N GLY A 187 -10.54 -2.28 0.87
CA GLY A 187 -9.58 -3.23 0.35
C GLY A 187 -9.42 -3.11 -1.16
N PHE A 188 -8.20 -3.35 -1.67
CA PHE A 188 -7.92 -3.47 -3.09
C PHE A 188 -6.78 -4.46 -3.32
N LYS A 189 -6.54 -4.84 -4.56
CA LYS A 189 -5.44 -5.72 -4.96
C LYS A 189 -4.52 -5.02 -5.94
N VAL A 190 -3.26 -5.39 -5.94
CA VAL A 190 -2.34 -5.12 -7.03
C VAL A 190 -1.96 -6.45 -7.67
N ILE A 191 -2.17 -6.54 -8.98
CA ILE A 191 -1.78 -7.68 -9.80
C ILE A 191 -0.51 -7.27 -10.55
N VAL A 192 0.59 -7.97 -10.28
CA VAL A 192 1.89 -7.73 -10.92
C VAL A 192 2.20 -8.88 -11.86
N VAL A 193 2.35 -8.59 -13.15
CA VAL A 193 2.62 -9.56 -14.21
C VAL A 193 4.06 -9.44 -14.67
N ASP A 194 4.77 -10.57 -14.76
CA ASP A 194 6.07 -10.65 -15.42
C ASP A 194 5.89 -10.70 -16.95
N ASN A 195 6.41 -9.70 -17.65
CA ASN A 195 6.31 -9.63 -19.10
C ASN A 195 7.29 -10.59 -19.82
N GLY A 196 8.27 -11.17 -19.10
CA GLY A 196 9.27 -12.09 -19.63
C GLY A 196 10.42 -11.38 -20.37
N ASP A 197 10.52 -10.08 -20.25
CA ASP A 197 11.51 -9.22 -20.92
C ASP A 197 12.28 -8.30 -19.94
N GLY A 198 12.33 -8.67 -18.65
CA GLY A 198 12.95 -7.87 -17.60
C GLY A 198 12.05 -6.75 -17.09
N THR A 199 10.81 -6.66 -17.55
CA THR A 199 9.83 -5.67 -17.08
C THR A 199 8.66 -6.32 -16.37
N LEU A 200 8.06 -5.57 -15.41
CA LEU A 200 6.84 -5.93 -14.71
C LEU A 200 5.73 -4.93 -15.05
N THR A 201 4.49 -5.42 -15.14
CA THR A 201 3.29 -4.58 -15.22
C THR A 201 2.45 -4.77 -13.97
N ALA A 202 2.29 -3.70 -13.17
CA ALA A 202 1.46 -3.67 -11.99
C ALA A 202 0.14 -2.94 -12.26
N THR A 203 -0.99 -3.56 -11.91
CA THR A 203 -2.34 -3.03 -12.14
C THR A 203 -3.12 -3.06 -10.84
N VAL A 204 -3.81 -1.95 -10.52
CA VAL A 204 -4.72 -1.87 -9.37
C VAL A 204 -6.07 -2.49 -9.74
N ASP A 205 -6.59 -3.34 -8.89
CA ASP A 205 -7.93 -3.95 -8.99
C ASP A 205 -8.71 -3.63 -7.70
N TYR A 206 -9.71 -2.78 -7.82
CA TYR A 206 -10.61 -2.41 -6.73
C TYR A 206 -11.75 -3.43 -6.52
N GLY A 207 -11.84 -4.49 -7.34
CA GLY A 207 -12.86 -5.53 -7.21
C GLY A 207 -14.30 -5.03 -7.43
N GLY A 208 -14.47 -3.95 -8.18
CA GLY A 208 -15.76 -3.29 -8.40
C GLY A 208 -16.22 -2.38 -7.26
N ILE A 209 -15.38 -2.14 -6.25
CA ILE A 209 -15.62 -1.17 -5.19
C ILE A 209 -15.24 0.21 -5.69
N GLU A 210 -16.05 1.23 -5.38
CA GLU A 210 -15.65 2.63 -5.56
C GLU A 210 -14.61 2.99 -4.49
N PRO A 211 -13.41 3.48 -4.87
CA PRO A 211 -12.38 3.89 -3.90
C PRO A 211 -12.76 5.24 -3.28
N LEU A 212 -13.57 5.19 -2.21
CA LEU A 212 -14.19 6.36 -1.59
C LEU A 212 -13.95 6.36 -0.08
N PHE A 213 -13.63 7.52 0.46
CA PHE A 213 -13.65 7.85 1.88
C PHE A 213 -14.72 8.89 2.15
N GLU A 214 -15.57 8.65 3.16
CA GLU A 214 -16.68 9.52 3.48
C GLU A 214 -16.66 9.94 4.95
N ASN A 215 -16.77 11.23 5.21
CA ASN A 215 -16.94 11.78 6.54
C ASN A 215 -18.20 12.64 6.61
N VAL A 216 -18.74 12.76 7.83
CA VAL A 216 -19.87 13.61 8.15
C VAL A 216 -19.46 14.59 9.26
N TYR A 217 -19.73 15.86 9.05
CA TYR A 217 -19.61 16.88 10.09
C TYR A 217 -20.98 17.12 10.73
N GLY A 218 -21.04 17.10 12.06
CA GLY A 218 -22.19 17.48 12.86
C GLY A 218 -21.73 18.33 14.04
N ALA A 219 -22.29 19.54 14.17
CA ALA A 219 -22.11 20.35 15.37
C ALA A 219 -23.08 19.89 16.46
N GLU A 220 -22.62 19.80 17.69
CA GLU A 220 -23.50 19.59 18.83
C GLU A 220 -24.33 20.85 19.09
N ALA A 221 -25.58 20.65 19.48
CA ALA A 221 -26.43 21.74 19.88
C ALA A 221 -25.91 22.36 21.20
N VAL A 222 -25.97 23.67 21.30
CA VAL A 222 -25.69 24.41 22.53
C VAL A 222 -26.95 25.10 23.01
N ASP A 223 -27.24 24.97 24.32
CA ASP A 223 -28.36 25.63 24.96
C ASP A 223 -27.94 27.03 25.41
N ALA A 224 -28.84 27.97 25.19
CA ALA A 224 -28.72 29.33 25.71
C ALA A 224 -29.86 29.60 26.71
N ALA A 225 -29.52 30.05 27.91
CA ALA A 225 -30.50 30.46 28.89
C ALA A 225 -30.73 31.96 28.85
N LEU A 226 -31.99 32.35 28.80
CA LEU A 226 -32.41 33.75 28.91
C LEU A 226 -32.94 33.99 30.32
N THR A 227 -32.46 35.02 30.96
CA THR A 227 -32.94 35.49 32.26
C THR A 227 -33.28 36.97 32.22
N GLY A 228 -34.28 37.39 32.94
CA GLY A 228 -34.66 38.78 33.06
C GLY A 228 -34.91 39.18 34.52
N THR A 229 -34.91 40.48 34.77
CA THR A 229 -35.26 41.02 36.08
C THR A 229 -36.28 42.13 35.94
N LYS A 230 -37.42 41.97 36.61
CA LYS A 230 -38.46 43.03 36.73
C LYS A 230 -38.21 43.83 38.01
N LYS A 231 -38.06 45.14 37.87
CA LYS A 231 -38.01 46.05 39.02
C LYS A 231 -39.27 46.91 39.07
N LEU A 232 -39.89 46.98 40.27
CA LEU A 232 -40.97 47.92 40.55
C LEU A 232 -40.39 49.08 41.36
N GLN A 233 -40.52 50.27 40.83
CA GLN A 233 -40.16 51.51 41.53
C GLN A 233 -41.39 52.07 42.21
N ALA A 234 -41.42 52.13 43.57
CA ALA A 234 -42.47 52.77 44.29
C ALA A 234 -42.27 54.30 44.36
N ALA A 235 -43.36 55.05 44.54
CA ALA A 235 -43.26 56.47 44.82
C ALA A 235 -42.57 56.71 46.19
N VAL A 236 -41.96 57.89 46.36
CA VAL A 236 -41.26 58.26 47.59
C VAL A 236 -42.15 58.06 48.82
N GLY A 237 -41.68 57.29 49.78
CA GLY A 237 -42.38 57.00 51.07
C GLY A 237 -43.31 55.78 50.99
N LEU A 238 -43.41 55.09 49.89
CA LEU A 238 -44.19 53.85 49.73
C LEU A 238 -43.30 52.63 49.68
N THR A 239 -43.75 51.51 50.30
CA THR A 239 -43.10 50.22 50.14
C THR A 239 -43.56 49.58 48.79
N PRO A 240 -42.66 49.03 48.02
CA PRO A 240 -43.06 48.33 46.81
C PRO A 240 -44.02 47.17 47.14
N ALA A 241 -45.11 47.06 46.35
CA ALA A 241 -46.05 45.94 46.50
C ALA A 241 -45.36 44.64 46.01
N ASP A 242 -45.82 43.49 46.58
CA ASP A 242 -45.46 42.18 46.05
C ASP A 242 -45.92 42.06 44.59
N ILE A 243 -44.98 41.79 43.73
CA ILE A 243 -45.15 41.68 42.27
C ILE A 243 -45.20 40.27 41.77
N THR A 244 -45.08 39.25 42.66
CA THR A 244 -45.05 37.86 42.25
C THR A 244 -46.14 37.50 41.27
N GLY A 245 -45.76 37.03 40.08
CA GLY A 245 -46.66 36.56 39.03
C GLY A 245 -47.50 37.64 38.38
N LYS A 246 -47.29 38.96 38.67
CA LYS A 246 -48.14 40.05 38.17
C LYS A 246 -47.74 40.51 36.75
N PHE A 247 -46.54 40.19 36.32
CA PHE A 247 -46.06 40.60 34.97
C PHE A 247 -45.70 39.38 34.18
N THR A 248 -46.21 39.30 32.97
CA THR A 248 -45.93 38.24 32.02
C THR A 248 -44.97 38.76 30.95
N PHE A 249 -43.97 37.98 30.65
CA PHE A 249 -42.96 38.25 29.62
C PHE A 249 -43.11 37.20 28.50
N THR A 250 -42.93 37.61 27.29
CA THR A 250 -43.03 36.75 26.10
C THR A 250 -41.74 36.86 25.31
N VAL A 251 -41.21 35.74 24.89
CA VAL A 251 -40.13 35.67 23.93
C VAL A 251 -40.75 35.47 22.54
N THR A 252 -40.36 36.30 21.60
CA THR A 252 -40.76 36.21 20.18
C THR A 252 -39.52 36.21 19.31
N ALA A 253 -39.50 35.41 18.26
CA ALA A 253 -38.45 35.46 17.27
C ALA A 253 -38.71 36.57 16.25
N ASP A 254 -37.68 37.33 15.94
CA ASP A 254 -37.73 38.34 14.86
C ASP A 254 -37.46 37.73 13.49
N GLU A 255 -36.74 36.57 13.49
CA GLU A 255 -36.39 35.85 12.25
C GLU A 255 -37.11 34.51 12.18
N ALA A 256 -37.59 34.16 10.99
CA ALA A 256 -38.21 32.86 10.75
C ALA A 256 -37.18 31.72 10.94
N GLY A 257 -37.52 30.71 11.74
CA GLY A 257 -36.64 29.55 12.03
C GLY A 257 -35.66 29.75 13.17
N ALA A 258 -35.66 30.88 13.88
CA ALA A 258 -34.87 31.07 15.09
C ALA A 258 -35.28 30.04 16.16
N PRO A 259 -34.32 29.41 16.86
CA PRO A 259 -34.63 28.50 17.98
C PRO A 259 -35.43 29.20 19.05
N MET A 260 -36.50 28.57 19.50
CA MET A 260 -37.39 29.10 20.55
C MET A 260 -37.33 28.23 21.79
N PRO A 261 -37.43 28.81 23.01
CA PRO A 261 -37.53 28.05 24.24
C PRO A 261 -38.84 27.25 24.28
N GLU A 262 -38.82 26.10 25.00
CA GLU A 262 -40.05 25.29 25.22
C GLU A 262 -41.20 26.15 25.81
N ARG A 263 -40.84 27.12 26.69
CA ARG A 263 -41.77 28.09 27.26
C ARG A 263 -41.48 29.46 26.61
N THR A 264 -42.39 29.95 25.84
CA THR A 264 -42.31 31.27 25.26
C THR A 264 -42.85 32.38 26.16
N THR A 265 -43.46 32.02 27.30
CA THR A 265 -43.97 32.96 28.30
C THR A 265 -43.53 32.59 29.71
N ALA A 266 -43.18 33.58 30.50
CA ALA A 266 -42.84 33.41 31.94
C ALA A 266 -43.39 34.58 32.74
N THR A 267 -43.58 34.37 34.04
CA THR A 267 -43.94 35.42 34.99
C THR A 267 -42.81 35.62 35.98
N ASN A 268 -42.68 36.83 36.55
CA ASN A 268 -41.70 37.14 37.56
C ASN A 268 -42.01 36.50 38.91
N ASP A 269 -40.98 36.14 39.67
CA ASP A 269 -41.03 35.75 41.06
C ASP A 269 -41.15 37.00 42.00
N ALA A 270 -41.15 36.78 43.34
CA ALA A 270 -41.20 37.83 44.35
C ALA A 270 -39.96 38.76 44.33
N ALA A 271 -38.80 38.28 43.87
CA ALA A 271 -37.57 39.05 43.70
C ALA A 271 -37.52 39.80 42.37
N GLY A 272 -38.47 39.53 41.49
CA GLY A 272 -38.56 40.11 40.17
C GLY A 272 -37.81 39.31 39.08
N ASN A 273 -37.28 38.12 39.40
CA ASN A 273 -36.59 37.28 38.40
C ASN A 273 -37.61 36.62 37.46
N VAL A 274 -37.21 36.50 36.18
CA VAL A 274 -37.99 35.90 35.09
C VAL A 274 -37.17 34.82 34.42
#